data_13cfc4fd1001d213529810bd9d01d0d9
#
_entry.id   13cfc4fd1001d213529810bd9d01d0d9
#
_cell.length_a   1.000
_cell.length_b   1.000
_cell.length_c   1.000
_cell.angle_alpha   90.00
_cell.angle_beta   90.00
_cell.angle_gamma   90.00
#
_symmetry.space_group_name_H-M   'P 1'
#
loop_
_entity.id
_entity.type
_entity.pdbx_description
1 polymer ?
#
loop_
_entity_poly.entity_id
_entity_poly.type
_entity_poly.pdbx_seq_one_letter_code
_entity_poly.pdbx_strand_id
1 'polypeptide(L)'
;QLKAFYDKIIPMKYYQFWPLHSKLPTEAEQLAAVTKDVRALDYIHNPSKQVQLAAVGQTGYAIQYIKKPSEQVQLVAVKQDGQLVGFIKTPSEEVQLAAVGQNGEAIRYIKNPSEKVQLTAVGQNVGAIRYIKNPSEKVQLAAVEQDGDAIQYIKNPSEKVQLAAVKQDGRAIGYIKNPSE
;
A
#
# COMPACT_ATOMS: atom_id res chain seq x y z
N GLN A 1 33.20 -3.98 22.27
CA GLN A 1 32.33 -2.86 21.89
C GLN A 1 31.09 -3.36 21.09
N LEU A 2 31.24 -4.29 20.12
CA LEU A 2 30.14 -4.88 19.34
C LEU A 2 29.16 -5.67 20.25
N LYS A 3 29.67 -6.45 21.20
CA LYS A 3 28.83 -7.19 22.16
C LYS A 3 27.94 -6.26 22.98
N ALA A 4 28.50 -5.18 23.52
CA ALA A 4 27.75 -4.19 24.29
C ALA A 4 26.71 -3.41 23.46
N PHE A 5 26.93 -3.29 22.14
CA PHE A 5 25.99 -2.71 21.20
C PHE A 5 24.82 -3.66 20.96
N TYR A 6 25.08 -4.94 20.74
CA TYR A 6 24.04 -5.96 20.56
C TYR A 6 23.24 -6.21 21.83
N ASP A 7 23.89 -6.24 22.99
CA ASP A 7 23.22 -6.41 24.31
C ASP A 7 22.19 -5.31 24.59
N LYS A 8 22.37 -4.11 24.03
CA LYS A 8 21.42 -2.99 24.17
C LYS A 8 20.26 -3.00 23.17
N ILE A 9 20.41 -3.67 22.03
CA ILE A 9 19.52 -3.53 20.89
C ILE A 9 18.68 -4.79 20.68
N ILE A 10 19.21 -5.97 20.99
CA ILE A 10 18.53 -7.25 20.77
C ILE A 10 17.87 -7.70 22.07
N PRO A 11 16.53 -7.77 22.16
CA PRO A 11 15.87 -8.33 23.33
C PRO A 11 16.34 -9.77 23.59
N MET A 12 16.48 -10.15 24.88
CA MET A 12 17.03 -11.44 25.32
C MET A 12 16.43 -12.66 24.62
N LYS A 13 15.14 -12.60 24.23
CA LYS A 13 14.45 -13.68 23.50
C LYS A 13 15.01 -13.96 22.11
N TYR A 14 15.79 -13.05 21.51
CA TYR A 14 16.42 -13.21 20.20
C TYR A 14 17.88 -13.67 20.28
N TYR A 15 18.50 -13.71 21.51
CA TYR A 15 19.85 -14.24 21.69
C TYR A 15 19.99 -15.71 21.27
N GLN A 16 18.92 -16.48 21.30
CA GLN A 16 18.91 -17.85 20.80
C GLN A 16 19.18 -17.96 19.28
N PHE A 17 19.00 -16.87 18.53
CA PHE A 17 19.24 -16.81 17.09
C PHE A 17 20.63 -16.32 16.75
N TRP A 18 21.25 -15.55 17.64
CA TRP A 18 22.59 -15.00 17.50
C TRP A 18 23.46 -15.46 18.67
N PRO A 19 24.19 -16.59 18.50
CA PRO A 19 25.19 -16.95 19.47
C PRO A 19 26.19 -15.80 19.60
N LEU A 20 26.58 -15.47 20.84
CA LEU A 20 27.41 -14.34 21.28
C LEU A 20 28.83 -14.30 20.64
N HIS A 21 28.94 -14.37 19.33
CA HIS A 21 30.20 -14.36 18.61
C HIS A 21 30.45 -13.00 17.97
N SER A 22 31.70 -12.62 17.89
CA SER A 22 32.25 -11.36 17.42
C SER A 22 32.02 -11.05 15.93
N LYS A 23 31.19 -11.85 15.22
CA LYS A 23 30.91 -11.71 13.78
C LYS A 23 29.45 -11.33 13.56
N LEU A 24 29.21 -10.51 12.54
CA LEU A 24 27.86 -10.24 12.02
C LEU A 24 27.23 -11.57 11.56
N PRO A 25 25.90 -11.76 11.76
CA PRO A 25 25.22 -12.99 11.33
C PRO A 25 25.35 -13.17 9.81
N THR A 26 25.65 -14.39 9.41
CA THR A 26 25.66 -14.78 7.99
C THR A 26 24.26 -14.70 7.40
N GLU A 27 24.17 -14.65 6.07
CA GLU A 27 22.86 -14.65 5.39
C GLU A 27 22.02 -15.88 5.75
N ALA A 28 22.64 -17.05 5.89
CA ALA A 28 21.95 -18.29 6.31
C ALA A 28 21.34 -18.17 7.71
N GLU A 29 22.09 -17.58 8.66
CA GLU A 29 21.58 -17.31 10.01
C GLU A 29 20.47 -16.27 10.02
N GLN A 30 20.58 -15.21 9.18
CA GLN A 30 19.53 -14.23 9.01
C GLN A 30 18.26 -14.86 8.44
N LEU A 31 18.38 -15.72 7.41
CA LEU A 31 17.26 -16.47 6.83
C LEU A 31 16.59 -17.37 7.88
N ALA A 32 17.37 -18.13 8.64
CA ALA A 32 16.84 -18.97 9.72
C ALA A 32 16.10 -18.14 10.78
N ALA A 33 16.64 -16.97 11.15
CA ALA A 33 16.03 -16.08 12.13
C ALA A 33 14.69 -15.52 11.64
N VAL A 34 14.63 -14.96 10.42
CA VAL A 34 13.38 -14.39 9.88
C VAL A 34 12.34 -15.46 9.58
N THR A 35 12.77 -16.67 9.22
CA THR A 35 11.87 -17.83 9.02
C THR A 35 11.17 -18.21 10.32
N LYS A 36 11.87 -18.11 11.45
CA LYS A 36 11.32 -18.42 12.77
C LYS A 36 10.48 -17.28 13.34
N ASP A 37 10.93 -16.04 13.20
CA ASP A 37 10.21 -14.84 13.62
C ASP A 37 10.58 -13.65 12.73
N VAL A 38 9.63 -13.21 11.92
CA VAL A 38 9.81 -12.10 10.97
C VAL A 38 10.28 -10.80 11.64
N ARG A 39 9.97 -10.60 12.93
CA ARG A 39 10.41 -9.45 13.72
C ARG A 39 11.93 -9.43 13.95
N ALA A 40 12.64 -10.54 13.66
CA ALA A 40 14.09 -10.54 13.62
C ALA A 40 14.67 -9.50 12.66
N LEU A 41 13.90 -9.06 11.64
CA LEU A 41 14.30 -7.99 10.73
C LEU A 41 14.65 -6.67 11.41
N ASP A 42 14.02 -6.33 12.54
CA ASP A 42 14.33 -5.11 13.30
C ASP A 42 15.78 -5.08 13.79
N TYR A 43 16.39 -6.25 13.94
CA TYR A 43 17.72 -6.45 14.49
C TYR A 43 18.77 -6.79 13.44
N ILE A 44 18.37 -6.97 12.17
CA ILE A 44 19.27 -7.23 11.06
C ILE A 44 19.66 -5.91 10.41
N HIS A 45 20.95 -5.58 10.48
CA HIS A 45 21.46 -4.40 9.81
C HIS A 45 21.69 -4.71 8.31
N ASN A 46 20.97 -4.01 7.43
CA ASN A 46 21.03 -4.19 5.98
C ASN A 46 20.75 -5.65 5.53
N PRO A 47 19.54 -6.20 5.76
CA PRO A 47 19.21 -7.54 5.29
C PRO A 47 19.35 -7.63 3.77
N SER A 48 19.92 -8.73 3.28
CA SER A 48 20.02 -8.99 1.83
C SER A 48 18.62 -9.05 1.20
N LYS A 49 18.56 -8.88 -0.13
CA LYS A 49 17.29 -9.02 -0.87
C LYS A 49 16.63 -10.38 -0.61
N GLN A 50 17.43 -11.44 -0.47
CA GLN A 50 16.96 -12.81 -0.22
C GLN A 50 16.29 -12.91 1.15
N VAL A 51 16.91 -12.34 2.20
CA VAL A 51 16.35 -12.25 3.55
C VAL A 51 15.06 -11.42 3.58
N GLN A 52 15.05 -10.27 2.88
CA GLN A 52 13.85 -9.43 2.74
C GLN A 52 12.70 -10.20 2.08
N LEU A 53 12.97 -10.88 0.95
CA LEU A 53 11.96 -11.66 0.23
C LEU A 53 11.44 -12.84 1.06
N ALA A 54 12.31 -13.55 1.79
CA ALA A 54 11.91 -14.63 2.69
C ALA A 54 10.97 -14.14 3.79
N ALA A 55 11.26 -12.97 4.38
CA ALA A 55 10.42 -12.37 5.41
C ALA A 55 9.07 -11.89 4.85
N VAL A 56 9.09 -11.13 3.75
CA VAL A 56 7.86 -10.60 3.13
C VAL A 56 7.02 -11.71 2.50
N GLY A 57 7.65 -12.80 2.04
CA GLY A 57 6.95 -13.99 1.55
C GLY A 57 6.12 -14.69 2.62
N GLN A 58 6.57 -14.69 3.89
CA GLN A 58 5.79 -15.23 5.01
C GLN A 58 4.62 -14.34 5.37
N THR A 59 4.86 -13.04 5.41
CA THR A 59 3.83 -12.03 5.66
C THR A 59 4.24 -10.71 5.04
N GLY A 60 3.36 -10.14 4.21
CA GLY A 60 3.58 -8.83 3.61
C GLY A 60 3.86 -7.73 4.64
N TYR A 61 3.32 -7.86 5.84
CA TYR A 61 3.55 -6.92 6.95
C TYR A 61 5.02 -6.80 7.36
N ALA A 62 5.88 -7.78 7.00
CA ALA A 62 7.32 -7.69 7.22
C ALA A 62 7.95 -6.44 6.59
N ILE A 63 7.31 -5.86 5.56
CA ILE A 63 7.81 -4.67 4.87
C ILE A 63 7.98 -3.46 5.80
N GLN A 64 7.19 -3.35 6.87
CA GLN A 64 7.31 -2.27 7.85
C GLN A 64 8.66 -2.23 8.57
N TYR A 65 9.34 -3.38 8.67
CA TYR A 65 10.66 -3.53 9.30
C TYR A 65 11.82 -3.29 8.32
N ILE A 66 11.54 -3.13 7.02
CA ILE A 66 12.57 -2.96 6.00
C ILE A 66 12.75 -1.49 5.64
N LYS A 67 13.90 -0.90 5.98
CA LYS A 67 14.15 0.54 5.78
C LYS A 67 14.16 0.95 4.31
N LYS A 68 14.69 0.10 3.43
CA LYS A 68 14.84 0.35 1.99
C LYS A 68 14.48 -0.93 1.22
N PRO A 69 13.19 -1.29 1.12
CA PRO A 69 12.78 -2.47 0.36
C PRO A 69 13.01 -2.23 -1.14
N SER A 70 13.57 -3.24 -1.84
CA SER A 70 13.64 -3.19 -3.31
C SER A 70 12.23 -3.25 -3.91
N GLU A 71 12.06 -2.79 -5.14
CA GLU A 71 10.75 -2.80 -5.82
C GLU A 71 10.12 -4.19 -5.84
N GLN A 72 10.92 -5.24 -6.08
CA GLN A 72 10.43 -6.62 -6.04
C GLN A 72 9.88 -7.01 -4.66
N VAL A 73 10.54 -6.58 -3.57
CA VAL A 73 10.07 -6.79 -2.18
C VAL A 73 8.76 -6.04 -1.94
N GLN A 74 8.67 -4.78 -2.42
CA GLN A 74 7.46 -3.97 -2.34
C GLN A 74 6.29 -4.65 -3.08
N LEU A 75 6.53 -5.13 -4.30
CA LEU A 75 5.51 -5.83 -5.10
C LEU A 75 5.00 -7.11 -4.42
N VAL A 76 5.90 -7.90 -3.80
CA VAL A 76 5.49 -9.09 -3.04
C VAL A 76 4.57 -8.71 -1.87
N ALA A 77 4.89 -7.63 -1.15
CA ALA A 77 4.07 -7.15 -0.04
C ALA A 77 2.69 -6.69 -0.51
N VAL A 78 2.63 -5.76 -1.47
CA VAL A 78 1.36 -5.15 -1.89
C VAL A 78 0.44 -6.12 -2.64
N LYS A 79 0.98 -7.20 -3.21
CA LYS A 79 0.18 -8.29 -3.79
C LYS A 79 -0.51 -9.15 -2.72
N GLN A 80 0.05 -9.24 -1.51
CA GLN A 80 -0.61 -9.90 -0.38
C GLN A 80 -1.71 -9.01 0.21
N ASP A 81 -1.41 -7.72 0.41
CA ASP A 81 -2.34 -6.71 0.90
C ASP A 81 -1.96 -5.34 0.34
N GLY A 82 -2.83 -4.76 -0.51
CA GLY A 82 -2.60 -3.46 -1.15
C GLY A 82 -2.39 -2.32 -0.15
N GLN A 83 -2.99 -2.41 1.03
CA GLN A 83 -2.86 -1.38 2.06
C GLN A 83 -1.42 -1.26 2.60
N LEU A 84 -0.58 -2.27 2.39
CA LEU A 84 0.84 -2.25 2.78
C LEU A 84 1.65 -1.21 2.01
N VAL A 85 1.12 -0.66 0.91
CA VAL A 85 1.71 0.51 0.25
C VAL A 85 1.90 1.68 1.21
N GLY A 86 1.11 1.77 2.26
CA GLY A 86 1.23 2.78 3.32
C GLY A 86 2.56 2.73 4.09
N PHE A 87 3.24 1.59 4.11
CA PHE A 87 4.58 1.45 4.71
C PHE A 87 5.71 1.81 3.75
N ILE A 88 5.41 2.07 2.47
CA ILE A 88 6.40 2.38 1.44
C ILE A 88 6.50 3.89 1.24
N LYS A 89 7.69 4.47 1.50
CA LYS A 89 7.85 5.94 1.44
C LYS A 89 7.65 6.52 0.05
N THR A 90 8.18 5.84 -0.96
CA THR A 90 8.17 6.27 -2.37
C THR A 90 7.91 5.06 -3.27
N PRO A 91 6.65 4.57 -3.32
CA PRO A 91 6.31 3.47 -4.23
C PRO A 91 6.37 3.94 -5.69
N SER A 92 6.96 3.12 -6.58
CA SER A 92 6.89 3.36 -8.02
C SER A 92 5.44 3.25 -8.52
N GLU A 93 5.16 3.74 -9.72
CA GLU A 93 3.82 3.62 -10.31
C GLU A 93 3.39 2.16 -10.44
N GLU A 94 4.31 1.25 -10.75
CA GLU A 94 4.05 -0.19 -10.82
C GLU A 94 3.58 -0.75 -9.47
N VAL A 95 4.27 -0.37 -8.38
CA VAL A 95 3.87 -0.75 -7.01
C VAL A 95 2.53 -0.15 -6.62
N GLN A 96 2.29 1.13 -6.99
CA GLN A 96 1.01 1.78 -6.75
C GLN A 96 -0.14 1.06 -7.47
N LEU A 97 0.04 0.74 -8.77
CA LEU A 97 -0.93 0.01 -9.58
C LEU A 97 -1.21 -1.38 -9.01
N ALA A 98 -0.16 -2.10 -8.59
CA ALA A 98 -0.32 -3.41 -7.95
C ALA A 98 -1.11 -3.30 -6.64
N ALA A 99 -0.84 -2.26 -5.84
CA ALA A 99 -1.53 -2.02 -4.57
C ALA A 99 -3.02 -1.71 -4.79
N VAL A 100 -3.35 -0.75 -5.67
CA VAL A 100 -4.75 -0.37 -5.91
C VAL A 100 -5.50 -1.43 -6.71
N GLY A 101 -4.82 -2.24 -7.53
CA GLY A 101 -5.41 -3.37 -8.22
C GLY A 101 -5.80 -4.50 -7.26
N GLN A 102 -5.03 -4.70 -6.19
CA GLN A 102 -5.36 -5.64 -5.13
C GLN A 102 -6.46 -5.10 -4.22
N ASN A 103 -6.40 -3.80 -3.86
CA ASN A 103 -7.40 -3.12 -3.04
C ASN A 103 -7.49 -1.63 -3.43
N GLY A 104 -8.59 -1.21 -4.09
CA GLY A 104 -8.78 0.17 -4.54
C GLY A 104 -8.67 1.21 -3.43
N GLU A 105 -9.07 0.87 -2.20
CA GLU A 105 -8.95 1.77 -1.07
C GLU A 105 -7.50 2.03 -0.62
N ALA A 106 -6.52 1.25 -1.12
CA ALA A 106 -5.11 1.50 -0.88
C ALA A 106 -4.67 2.89 -1.39
N ILE A 107 -5.42 3.48 -2.34
CA ILE A 107 -5.15 4.83 -2.88
C ILE A 107 -5.07 5.91 -1.78
N ARG A 108 -5.75 5.73 -0.66
CA ARG A 108 -5.71 6.66 0.48
C ARG A 108 -4.32 6.86 1.07
N TYR A 109 -3.41 5.91 0.86
CA TYR A 109 -2.02 5.94 1.32
C TYR A 109 -1.05 6.46 0.25
N ILE A 110 -1.52 6.66 -0.99
CA ILE A 110 -0.68 7.07 -2.12
C ILE A 110 -0.72 8.60 -2.25
N LYS A 111 0.45 9.23 -2.20
CA LYS A 111 0.59 10.68 -2.40
C LYS A 111 0.63 10.96 -3.90
N ASN A 112 -0.24 11.87 -4.38
CA ASN A 112 -0.30 12.32 -5.76
C ASN A 112 -0.35 11.16 -6.78
N PRO A 113 -1.36 10.26 -6.69
CA PRO A 113 -1.51 9.16 -7.64
C PRO A 113 -1.75 9.69 -9.06
N SER A 114 -1.12 9.06 -10.07
CA SER A 114 -1.40 9.37 -11.47
C SER A 114 -2.86 9.07 -11.83
N GLU A 115 -3.37 9.66 -12.92
CA GLU A 115 -4.74 9.37 -13.41
C GLU A 115 -4.94 7.87 -13.64
N LYS A 116 -3.92 7.17 -14.15
CA LYS A 116 -3.94 5.72 -14.34
C LYS A 116 -4.17 4.97 -13.03
N VAL A 117 -3.44 5.35 -11.96
CA VAL A 117 -3.61 4.77 -10.62
C VAL A 117 -5.00 5.07 -10.06
N GLN A 118 -5.51 6.31 -10.26
CA GLN A 118 -6.86 6.71 -9.83
C GLN A 118 -7.94 5.88 -10.53
N LEU A 119 -7.85 5.74 -11.85
CA LEU A 119 -8.78 4.92 -12.65
C LEU A 119 -8.75 3.46 -12.25
N THR A 120 -7.56 2.90 -12.00
CA THR A 120 -7.42 1.51 -11.53
C THR A 120 -8.07 1.34 -10.16
N ALA A 121 -7.86 2.30 -9.23
CA ALA A 121 -8.44 2.26 -7.90
C ALA A 121 -9.97 2.30 -7.95
N VAL A 122 -10.54 3.25 -8.72
CA VAL A 122 -11.99 3.40 -8.89
C VAL A 122 -12.59 2.18 -9.58
N GLY A 123 -11.92 1.65 -10.61
CA GLY A 123 -12.38 0.43 -11.31
C GLY A 123 -12.41 -0.81 -10.41
N GLN A 124 -11.47 -0.92 -9.47
CA GLN A 124 -11.43 -2.00 -8.50
C GLN A 124 -12.47 -1.82 -7.38
N ASN A 125 -12.64 -0.58 -6.89
CA ASN A 125 -13.61 -0.22 -5.86
C ASN A 125 -14.03 1.24 -6.06
N VAL A 126 -15.28 1.47 -6.45
CA VAL A 126 -15.84 2.80 -6.69
C VAL A 126 -15.68 3.73 -5.47
N GLY A 127 -15.77 3.19 -4.27
CA GLY A 127 -15.57 3.94 -3.02
C GLY A 127 -14.19 4.57 -2.87
N ALA A 128 -13.20 4.18 -3.70
CA ALA A 128 -11.89 4.81 -3.76
C ALA A 128 -11.97 6.31 -4.12
N ILE A 129 -13.00 6.74 -4.87
CA ILE A 129 -13.19 8.14 -5.30
C ILE A 129 -13.16 9.12 -4.12
N ARG A 130 -13.66 8.74 -2.94
CA ARG A 130 -13.69 9.57 -1.72
C ARG A 130 -12.30 9.96 -1.20
N TYR A 131 -11.26 9.20 -1.57
CA TYR A 131 -9.87 9.45 -1.17
C TYR A 131 -9.08 10.23 -2.21
N ILE A 132 -9.64 10.48 -3.40
CA ILE A 132 -8.96 11.16 -4.49
C ILE A 132 -9.21 12.66 -4.38
N LYS A 133 -8.13 13.43 -4.22
CA LYS A 133 -8.22 14.89 -4.22
C LYS A 133 -8.26 15.40 -5.67
N ASN A 134 -9.29 16.14 -6.02
CA ASN A 134 -9.47 16.75 -7.35
C ASN A 134 -9.36 15.71 -8.50
N PRO A 135 -10.24 14.70 -8.53
CA PRO A 135 -10.26 13.73 -9.63
C PRO A 135 -10.55 14.42 -10.95
N SER A 136 -9.88 14.00 -12.04
CA SER A 136 -10.20 14.47 -13.39
C SER A 136 -11.64 14.10 -13.77
N GLU A 137 -12.24 14.80 -14.74
CA GLU A 137 -13.59 14.45 -15.24
C GLU A 137 -13.67 12.98 -15.65
N LYS A 138 -12.62 12.45 -16.27
CA LYS A 138 -12.54 11.05 -16.68
C LYS A 138 -12.63 10.09 -15.47
N VAL A 139 -11.96 10.41 -14.36
CA VAL A 139 -12.03 9.61 -13.12
C VAL A 139 -13.41 9.75 -12.47
N GLN A 140 -13.98 10.96 -12.49
CA GLN A 140 -15.34 11.22 -11.99
C GLN A 140 -16.38 10.39 -12.77
N LEU A 141 -16.32 10.43 -14.12
CA LEU A 141 -17.19 9.65 -14.98
C LEU A 141 -17.06 8.16 -14.71
N ALA A 142 -15.84 7.64 -14.64
CA ALA A 142 -15.62 6.23 -14.34
C ALA A 142 -16.23 5.80 -13.00
N ALA A 143 -16.26 6.70 -12.01
CA ALA A 143 -16.90 6.44 -10.73
C ALA A 143 -18.43 6.41 -10.85
N VAL A 144 -19.04 7.47 -11.42
CA VAL A 144 -20.49 7.60 -11.46
C VAL A 144 -21.17 6.67 -12.47
N GLU A 145 -20.45 6.25 -13.53
CA GLU A 145 -20.93 5.23 -14.48
C GLU A 145 -20.95 3.82 -13.83
N GLN A 146 -20.11 3.57 -12.84
CA GLN A 146 -20.11 2.33 -12.06
C GLN A 146 -21.17 2.36 -10.96
N ASP A 147 -21.30 3.51 -10.27
CA ASP A 147 -22.26 3.73 -9.19
C ASP A 147 -22.63 5.23 -9.15
N GLY A 148 -23.89 5.58 -9.49
CA GLY A 148 -24.39 6.95 -9.50
C GLY A 148 -24.24 7.65 -8.14
N ASP A 149 -24.37 6.92 -7.05
CA ASP A 149 -24.23 7.44 -5.70
C ASP A 149 -22.81 7.92 -5.39
N ALA A 150 -21.80 7.53 -6.20
CA ALA A 150 -20.43 8.04 -6.08
C ALA A 150 -20.35 9.58 -6.23
N ILE A 151 -21.34 10.21 -6.88
CA ILE A 151 -21.39 11.68 -7.06
C ILE A 151 -21.37 12.44 -5.72
N GLN A 152 -21.85 11.84 -4.63
CA GLN A 152 -21.83 12.44 -3.28
C GLN A 152 -20.41 12.79 -2.81
N TYR A 153 -19.38 12.11 -3.34
CA TYR A 153 -17.96 12.31 -3.00
C TYR A 153 -17.26 13.28 -3.95
N ILE A 154 -17.93 13.73 -5.03
CA ILE A 154 -17.35 14.61 -6.05
C ILE A 154 -17.72 16.05 -5.76
N LYS A 155 -16.68 16.90 -5.63
CA LYS A 155 -16.88 18.34 -5.45
C LYS A 155 -17.05 19.01 -6.80
N ASN A 156 -18.12 19.79 -6.96
CA ASN A 156 -18.42 20.56 -8.17
C ASN A 156 -18.38 19.67 -9.45
N PRO A 157 -19.21 18.63 -9.54
CA PRO A 157 -19.27 17.81 -10.76
C PRO A 157 -19.75 18.63 -11.95
N SER A 158 -19.16 18.41 -13.13
CA SER A 158 -19.65 19.00 -14.38
C SER A 158 -21.06 18.49 -14.71
N GLU A 159 -21.80 19.21 -15.55
CA GLU A 159 -23.10 18.76 -16.05
C GLU A 159 -23.05 17.33 -16.61
N LYS A 160 -22.02 17.04 -17.39
CA LYS A 160 -21.80 15.71 -17.97
C LYS A 160 -21.70 14.62 -16.89
N VAL A 161 -21.00 14.90 -15.78
CA VAL A 161 -20.87 13.97 -14.66
C VAL A 161 -22.20 13.83 -13.92
N GLN A 162 -22.94 14.93 -13.72
CA GLN A 162 -24.27 14.94 -13.10
C GLN A 162 -25.25 14.07 -13.91
N LEU A 163 -25.32 14.31 -15.23
CA LEU A 163 -26.17 13.54 -16.14
C LEU A 163 -25.80 12.05 -16.15
N ALA A 164 -24.51 11.71 -16.16
CA ALA A 164 -24.05 10.33 -16.12
C ALA A 164 -24.48 9.65 -14.80
N ALA A 165 -24.36 10.33 -13.67
CA ALA A 165 -24.77 9.81 -12.36
C ALA A 165 -26.28 9.52 -12.31
N VAL A 166 -27.12 10.51 -12.71
CA VAL A 166 -28.59 10.38 -12.72
C VAL A 166 -29.05 9.34 -13.73
N LYS A 167 -28.38 9.20 -14.87
CA LYS A 167 -28.66 8.15 -15.86
C LYS A 167 -28.37 6.77 -15.30
N GLN A 168 -27.31 6.61 -14.51
CA GLN A 168 -26.92 5.36 -13.89
C GLN A 168 -27.89 5.00 -12.76
N ASP A 169 -28.21 5.97 -11.88
CA ASP A 169 -29.24 5.83 -10.84
C ASP A 169 -29.97 7.18 -10.65
N GLY A 170 -31.27 7.21 -10.95
CA GLY A 170 -32.10 8.43 -10.78
C GLY A 170 -32.07 9.00 -9.37
N ARG A 171 -31.80 8.19 -8.34
CA ARG A 171 -31.69 8.65 -6.94
C ARG A 171 -30.46 9.53 -6.71
N ALA A 172 -29.44 9.46 -7.59
CA ALA A 172 -28.24 10.28 -7.53
C ALA A 172 -28.54 11.79 -7.57
N ILE A 173 -29.70 12.19 -8.13
CA ILE A 173 -30.15 13.60 -8.13
C ILE A 173 -30.20 14.18 -6.68
N GLY A 174 -30.51 13.37 -5.69
CA GLY A 174 -30.56 13.78 -4.29
C GLY A 174 -29.23 14.23 -3.69
N TYR A 175 -28.10 13.85 -4.32
CA TYR A 175 -26.75 14.23 -3.89
C TYR A 175 -26.21 15.46 -4.63
N ILE A 176 -26.92 15.95 -5.66
CA ILE A 176 -26.50 17.10 -6.48
C ILE A 176 -27.05 18.39 -5.83
N LYS A 177 -26.14 19.26 -5.35
CA LYS A 177 -26.54 20.48 -4.65
C LYS A 177 -27.15 21.55 -5.57
N ASN A 178 -26.66 21.64 -6.80
CA ASN A 178 -27.14 22.56 -7.82
C ASN A 178 -27.25 21.81 -9.14
N PRO A 179 -28.37 21.09 -9.37
CA PRO A 179 -28.54 20.37 -10.61
C PRO A 179 -28.61 21.35 -11.78
N SER A 180 -27.97 21.03 -12.91
CA SER A 180 -28.19 21.71 -14.18
C SER A 180 -29.63 21.44 -14.67
N GLU A 181 -30.25 22.43 -15.32
CA GLU A 181 -31.58 22.32 -15.89
C GLU A 181 -31.69 21.25 -16.98
#